data_d27e2dba945e66ddde6b1a594e7f231d
#
_entry.id   d27e2dba945e66ddde6b1a594e7f231d
#
_cell.length_a   1.000
_cell.length_b   1.000
_cell.length_c   1.000
_cell.angle_alpha   90.00
_cell.angle_beta   90.00
_cell.angle_gamma   90.00
#
_symmetry.space_group_name_H-M   'P 1'
#
loop_
_entity.id
_entity.type
_entity.pdbx_description
1 polymer ?
#
loop_
_entity_poly.entity_id
_entity_poly.type
_entity_poly.pdbx_seq_one_letter_code
_entity_poly.pdbx_strand_id
1 'polypeptide(L)'
;QKKLTDFDILVKILKDNIFGIEIEPKSIKVAAFSLYLALLDNLDPKTGWWNGNIKFPYLINDPDDLTLNEQGYNLFKRDTISDFEISKLQNFQLVVGNPPFGTKNLSTTIKVYCEANDFAKEMVLPFMHKAPLLAPKGEIALIFNTKVLTNTGGTYQNFRQWLFNQNYVEKIYNFSILRKAKKNFGGQLFGSAVEPISIVFYQKEKPENPKETITYYAPKTYIKNDVLEGIVIDSSDEKHLPRIECEKKDSKIWKIAMWGSYFDFELIKKHEKNSLKDYFKNNNDEWIKGTGLHIPSKDYNNKENLITPDKTINTTRVS
;
A
#
# COMPACT_ATOMS: atom_id res chain seq x y z
N GLN A 1 16.47 27.56 0.75
CA GLN A 1 17.12 26.67 1.70
C GLN A 1 18.61 27.00 1.77
N LYS A 2 19.16 27.19 2.97
CA LYS A 2 20.59 27.47 3.13
C LYS A 2 21.36 26.15 2.95
N LYS A 3 22.20 26.08 1.94
CA LYS A 3 23.07 24.91 1.70
C LYS A 3 24.13 24.83 2.81
N LEU A 4 24.45 23.59 3.22
CA LEU A 4 25.53 23.35 4.18
C LEU A 4 26.87 23.45 3.46
N THR A 5 27.86 24.00 4.16
CA THR A 5 29.21 24.19 3.63
C THR A 5 30.15 23.08 4.05
N ASP A 6 29.72 22.23 4.99
CA ASP A 6 30.54 21.18 5.57
C ASP A 6 30.10 19.81 5.04
N PHE A 7 30.96 19.18 4.25
CA PHE A 7 30.72 17.87 3.67
C PHE A 7 30.62 16.78 4.74
N ASP A 8 31.43 16.85 5.78
CA ASP A 8 31.45 15.84 6.85
C ASP A 8 30.14 15.84 7.64
N ILE A 9 29.54 17.02 7.84
CA ILE A 9 28.21 17.12 8.46
C ILE A 9 27.16 16.45 7.58
N LEU A 10 27.17 16.67 6.27
CA LEU A 10 26.25 16.04 5.33
C LEU A 10 26.40 14.52 5.31
N VAL A 11 27.64 14.04 5.29
CA VAL A 11 27.94 12.60 5.37
C VAL A 11 27.44 12.01 6.68
N LYS A 12 27.62 12.72 7.80
CA LYS A 12 27.12 12.27 9.11
C LYS A 12 25.59 12.19 9.11
N ILE A 13 24.89 13.21 8.61
CA ILE A 13 23.43 13.20 8.49
C ILE A 13 22.96 11.99 7.66
N LEU A 14 23.61 11.72 6.52
CA LEU A 14 23.28 10.58 5.67
C LEU A 14 23.49 9.26 6.42
N LYS A 15 24.63 9.07 7.06
CA LYS A 15 24.99 7.82 7.74
C LYS A 15 24.12 7.55 8.97
N ASP A 16 23.76 8.58 9.71
CA ASP A 16 23.07 8.43 10.99
C ASP A 16 21.54 8.39 10.86
N ASN A 17 20.97 8.88 9.72
CA ASN A 17 19.52 9.08 9.64
C ASN A 17 18.84 8.37 8.45
N ILE A 18 19.59 7.93 7.42
CA ILE A 18 18.98 7.36 6.23
C ILE A 18 19.34 5.88 6.11
N PHE A 19 18.31 5.03 6.13
CA PHE A 19 18.47 3.58 6.04
C PHE A 19 17.49 3.00 5.04
N GLY A 20 17.84 1.85 4.46
CA GLY A 20 16.97 1.16 3.51
C GLY A 20 17.22 -0.35 3.50
N ILE A 21 16.18 -1.10 3.14
CA ILE A 21 16.23 -2.55 2.93
C ILE A 21 15.70 -2.80 1.52
N GLU A 22 16.48 -3.49 0.72
CA GLU A 22 16.14 -3.81 -0.67
C GLU A 22 16.69 -5.20 -1.02
N ILE A 23 15.89 -6.02 -1.69
CA ILE A 23 16.30 -7.36 -2.09
C ILE A 23 17.04 -7.39 -3.44
N GLU A 24 16.70 -6.43 -4.33
CA GLU A 24 17.24 -6.38 -5.69
C GLU A 24 18.60 -5.63 -5.71
N PRO A 25 19.71 -6.30 -6.07
CA PRO A 25 21.04 -5.68 -6.04
C PRO A 25 21.20 -4.44 -6.92
N LYS A 26 20.48 -4.38 -8.05
CA LYS A 26 20.54 -3.19 -8.94
C LYS A 26 19.83 -2.01 -8.31
N SER A 27 18.68 -2.24 -7.68
CA SER A 27 17.90 -1.20 -7.02
C SER A 27 18.66 -0.58 -5.85
N ILE A 28 19.36 -1.39 -5.05
CA ILE A 28 20.17 -0.86 -3.94
C ILE A 28 21.33 0.01 -4.41
N LYS A 29 21.97 -0.35 -5.55
CA LYS A 29 23.04 0.47 -6.17
C LYS A 29 22.50 1.81 -6.70
N VAL A 30 21.30 1.80 -7.30
CA VAL A 30 20.62 3.03 -7.73
C VAL A 30 20.25 3.90 -6.55
N ALA A 31 19.76 3.31 -5.45
CA ALA A 31 19.46 4.04 -4.22
C ALA A 31 20.71 4.70 -3.63
N ALA A 32 21.82 3.98 -3.54
CA ALA A 32 23.11 4.54 -3.08
C ALA A 32 23.57 5.72 -3.94
N PHE A 33 23.50 5.56 -5.26
CA PHE A 33 23.85 6.63 -6.20
C PHE A 33 22.96 7.86 -6.04
N SER A 34 21.65 7.65 -5.87
CA SER A 34 20.69 8.75 -5.64
C SER A 34 20.97 9.50 -4.34
N LEU A 35 21.37 8.78 -3.27
CA LEU A 35 21.78 9.40 -2.01
C LEU A 35 23.07 10.22 -2.15
N TYR A 36 24.04 9.75 -2.93
CA TYR A 36 25.25 10.54 -3.23
C TYR A 36 24.91 11.81 -4.01
N LEU A 37 24.02 11.72 -5.00
CA LEU A 37 23.57 12.91 -5.74
C LEU A 37 22.83 13.90 -4.81
N ALA A 38 21.96 13.41 -3.94
CA ALA A 38 21.26 14.25 -2.97
C ALA A 38 22.25 14.92 -1.98
N LEU A 39 23.31 14.22 -1.57
CA LEU A 39 24.37 14.78 -0.75
C LEU A 39 25.07 15.93 -1.47
N LEU A 40 25.46 15.74 -2.74
CA LEU A 40 26.11 16.76 -3.57
C LEU A 40 25.20 17.97 -3.83
N ASP A 41 23.91 17.74 -4.07
CA ASP A 41 22.93 18.82 -4.30
C ASP A 41 22.76 19.73 -3.08
N ASN A 42 22.96 19.20 -1.88
CA ASN A 42 22.89 19.96 -0.64
C ASN A 42 24.21 20.66 -0.26
N LEU A 43 25.29 20.40 -0.98
CA LEU A 43 26.58 21.05 -0.76
C LEU A 43 26.64 22.40 -1.48
N ASP A 44 27.20 23.43 -0.82
CA ASP A 44 27.44 24.71 -1.48
C ASP A 44 28.60 24.57 -2.51
N PRO A 45 28.37 24.85 -3.80
CA PRO A 45 29.40 24.75 -4.83
C PRO A 45 30.65 25.61 -4.56
N LYS A 46 30.55 26.64 -3.71
CA LYS A 46 31.67 27.54 -3.35
C LYS A 46 32.65 26.93 -2.38
N THR A 47 32.36 25.77 -1.79
CA THR A 47 33.19 25.19 -0.71
C THR A 47 34.41 24.44 -1.20
N GLY A 48 34.76 24.49 -2.47
CA GLY A 48 36.01 23.91 -2.98
C GLY A 48 36.07 22.39 -2.94
N TRP A 49 34.93 21.70 -2.94
CA TRP A 49 34.86 20.24 -3.00
C TRP A 49 35.55 19.64 -4.24
N TRP A 50 35.82 20.45 -5.23
CA TRP A 50 36.64 20.10 -6.42
C TRP A 50 38.11 19.79 -6.09
N ASN A 51 38.60 20.10 -4.91
CA ASN A 51 40.01 19.97 -4.56
C ASN A 51 40.43 18.54 -4.20
N GLY A 52 39.67 17.53 -4.60
CA GLY A 52 40.18 16.17 -4.79
C GLY A 52 40.17 15.23 -3.59
N ASN A 53 39.81 15.67 -2.40
CA ASN A 53 39.88 14.83 -1.20
C ASN A 53 38.53 14.37 -0.64
N ILE A 54 37.44 14.49 -1.43
CA ILE A 54 36.13 14.04 -0.99
C ILE A 54 36.03 12.51 -1.11
N LYS A 55 35.88 11.84 0.01
CA LYS A 55 35.64 10.40 0.06
C LYS A 55 34.18 10.16 0.46
N PHE A 56 33.40 9.61 -0.48
CA PHE A 56 32.02 9.20 -0.19
C PHE A 56 31.98 8.05 0.81
N PRO A 57 31.00 8.02 1.72
CA PRO A 57 30.84 6.92 2.65
C PRO A 57 30.40 5.64 1.91
N TYR A 58 30.81 4.49 2.39
CA TYR A 58 30.25 3.23 1.95
C TYR A 58 28.86 3.07 2.55
N LEU A 59 27.85 2.92 1.71
CA LEU A 59 26.43 2.86 2.14
C LEU A 59 25.86 1.44 2.07
N ILE A 60 26.29 0.66 1.08
CA ILE A 60 25.71 -0.65 0.78
C ILE A 60 26.25 -1.72 1.71
N ASN A 61 25.36 -2.51 2.29
CA ASN A 61 25.64 -3.74 3.01
C ASN A 61 25.13 -4.93 2.21
N ASP A 62 26.01 -5.57 1.47
CA ASP A 62 25.78 -6.78 0.69
C ASP A 62 26.95 -7.74 0.88
N PRO A 63 26.87 -8.68 1.83
CA PRO A 63 27.92 -9.66 2.08
C PRO A 63 28.23 -10.56 0.89
N ASP A 64 27.31 -10.72 -0.05
CA ASP A 64 27.46 -11.57 -1.22
C ASP A 64 28.14 -10.83 -2.40
N ASP A 65 28.21 -9.48 -2.35
CA ASP A 65 28.88 -8.68 -3.39
C ASP A 65 30.37 -8.51 -3.08
N LEU A 66 31.19 -9.41 -3.60
CA LEU A 66 32.65 -9.38 -3.44
C LEU A 66 33.33 -8.20 -4.17
N THR A 67 32.59 -7.41 -4.93
CA THR A 67 33.13 -6.22 -5.62
C THR A 67 33.15 -4.98 -4.72
N LEU A 68 32.48 -5.02 -3.57
CA LEU A 68 32.49 -3.94 -2.59
C LEU A 68 33.80 -3.92 -1.82
N ASN A 69 34.50 -2.80 -1.86
CA ASN A 69 35.76 -2.61 -1.11
C ASN A 69 35.54 -2.64 0.41
N GLU A 70 34.42 -2.06 0.87
CA GLU A 70 34.00 -2.05 2.26
C GLU A 70 32.46 -2.17 2.35
N GLN A 71 31.98 -2.77 3.43
CA GLN A 71 30.55 -2.86 3.72
C GLN A 71 30.03 -1.58 4.39
N GLY A 72 28.95 -1.04 3.88
CA GLY A 72 28.24 0.07 4.51
C GLY A 72 27.23 -0.42 5.58
N TYR A 73 26.54 0.56 6.21
CA TYR A 73 25.57 0.29 7.27
C TYR A 73 24.26 1.04 7.07
N ASN A 74 23.95 1.44 5.84
CA ASN A 74 22.76 2.24 5.52
C ASN A 74 21.77 1.49 4.63
N LEU A 75 22.25 0.85 3.58
CA LEU A 75 21.43 0.17 2.58
C LEU A 75 21.70 -1.32 2.64
N PHE A 76 20.76 -2.09 3.12
CA PHE A 76 20.90 -3.52 3.37
C PHE A 76 20.27 -4.32 2.24
N LYS A 77 21.07 -5.11 1.52
CA LYS A 77 20.54 -6.11 0.59
C LYS A 77 20.02 -7.29 1.41
N ARG A 78 18.73 -7.28 1.72
CA ARG A 78 18.05 -8.31 2.51
C ARG A 78 16.60 -8.47 2.05
N ASP A 79 16.03 -9.64 2.27
CA ASP A 79 14.58 -9.84 2.21
C ASP A 79 13.96 -9.33 3.51
N THR A 80 13.14 -8.29 3.42
CA THR A 80 12.44 -7.69 4.58
C THR A 80 11.56 -8.69 5.32
N ILE A 81 11.09 -9.76 4.68
CA ILE A 81 10.14 -10.72 5.24
C ILE A 81 10.84 -11.95 5.84
N SER A 82 12.07 -12.26 5.45
CA SER A 82 12.85 -13.33 6.06
C SER A 82 13.31 -12.97 7.48
N ASP A 83 14.05 -13.88 8.12
CA ASP A 83 14.58 -13.76 9.50
C ASP A 83 15.70 -12.70 9.62
N PHE A 84 15.53 -11.59 8.93
CA PHE A 84 16.41 -10.46 9.11
C PHE A 84 16.33 -9.94 10.54
N GLU A 85 17.46 -9.85 11.24
CA GLU A 85 17.54 -9.30 12.58
C GLU A 85 17.21 -7.81 12.58
N ILE A 86 15.93 -7.51 12.58
CA ILE A 86 15.39 -6.14 12.63
C ILE A 86 15.82 -5.43 13.93
N SER A 87 16.17 -6.19 14.96
CA SER A 87 16.63 -5.66 16.25
C SER A 87 17.78 -4.66 16.16
N LYS A 88 18.63 -4.75 15.13
CA LYS A 88 19.70 -3.79 14.89
C LYS A 88 19.26 -2.49 14.22
N LEU A 89 18.03 -2.48 13.68
CA LEU A 89 17.45 -1.36 12.93
C LEU A 89 16.14 -0.87 13.59
N GLN A 90 16.09 -0.83 14.91
CA GLN A 90 14.91 -0.37 15.65
C GLN A 90 14.99 1.13 15.98
N ASN A 91 13.81 1.72 16.27
CA ASN A 91 13.62 3.10 16.72
C ASN A 91 13.75 4.16 15.62
N PHE A 92 13.37 3.84 14.39
CA PHE A 92 13.20 4.89 13.38
C PHE A 92 12.02 5.79 13.73
N GLN A 93 12.17 7.08 13.43
CA GLN A 93 11.09 8.06 13.56
C GLN A 93 10.11 7.99 12.41
N LEU A 94 10.56 7.52 11.24
CA LEU A 94 9.74 7.43 10.04
C LEU A 94 10.13 6.20 9.21
N VAL A 95 9.13 5.42 8.82
CA VAL A 95 9.25 4.35 7.81
C VAL A 95 8.39 4.71 6.63
N VAL A 96 8.98 4.80 5.45
CA VAL A 96 8.27 5.03 4.20
C VAL A 96 8.58 3.92 3.21
N GLY A 97 7.61 3.56 2.36
CA GLY A 97 7.86 2.54 1.37
C GLY A 97 6.74 2.38 0.34
N ASN A 98 7.16 1.81 -0.79
CA ASN A 98 6.28 1.30 -1.82
C ASN A 98 6.54 -0.21 -1.97
N PRO A 99 6.05 -1.03 -1.03
CA PRO A 99 6.26 -2.48 -1.08
C PRO A 99 5.64 -3.07 -2.35
N PRO A 100 6.16 -4.20 -2.84
CA PRO A 100 5.52 -4.89 -3.95
C PRO A 100 4.12 -5.35 -3.56
N PHE A 101 3.17 -5.28 -4.50
CA PHE A 101 1.80 -5.74 -4.29
C PHE A 101 1.34 -6.66 -5.42
N GLY A 102 0.32 -7.46 -5.10
CA GLY A 102 -0.23 -8.50 -5.97
C GLY A 102 -0.35 -9.83 -5.26
N THR A 103 -1.05 -10.75 -5.92
CA THR A 103 -1.36 -12.11 -5.42
C THR A 103 -0.69 -13.21 -6.23
N LYS A 104 -0.04 -12.82 -7.34
CA LYS A 104 0.63 -13.77 -8.24
C LYS A 104 2.12 -13.86 -7.90
N ASN A 105 2.71 -15.01 -8.16
CA ASN A 105 4.15 -15.26 -8.01
C ASN A 105 4.71 -14.93 -6.60
N LEU A 106 3.91 -15.19 -5.56
CA LEU A 106 4.34 -15.00 -4.19
C LEU A 106 5.46 -15.98 -3.83
N SER A 107 6.50 -15.48 -3.17
CA SER A 107 7.55 -16.32 -2.60
C SER A 107 6.98 -17.26 -1.52
N THR A 108 7.69 -18.34 -1.24
CA THR A 108 7.33 -19.26 -0.15
C THR A 108 7.29 -18.53 1.19
N THR A 109 8.26 -17.66 1.45
CA THR A 109 8.36 -16.84 2.66
C THR A 109 7.10 -16.02 2.89
N ILE A 110 6.62 -15.32 1.86
CA ILE A 110 5.39 -14.52 1.94
C ILE A 110 4.16 -15.39 2.19
N LYS A 111 4.05 -16.54 1.50
CA LYS A 111 2.92 -17.47 1.68
C LYS A 111 2.85 -17.99 3.11
N VAL A 112 3.97 -18.50 3.63
CA VAL A 112 4.08 -19.01 5.00
C VAL A 112 3.76 -17.90 6.01
N TYR A 113 4.30 -16.70 5.81
CA TYR A 113 4.02 -15.57 6.68
C TYR A 113 2.52 -15.20 6.73
N CYS A 114 1.88 -15.13 5.57
CA CYS A 114 0.44 -14.83 5.49
C CYS A 114 -0.40 -15.93 6.15
N GLU A 115 -0.05 -17.20 5.94
CA GLU A 115 -0.73 -18.34 6.57
C GLU A 115 -0.59 -18.33 8.09
N ALA A 116 0.61 -18.10 8.59
CA ALA A 116 0.89 -18.06 10.04
C ALA A 116 0.12 -16.92 10.76
N ASN A 117 -0.23 -15.84 10.05
CA ASN A 117 -0.97 -14.69 10.61
C ASN A 117 -2.46 -14.66 10.19
N ASP A 118 -2.94 -15.68 9.48
CA ASP A 118 -4.30 -15.74 8.92
C ASP A 118 -4.64 -14.51 8.05
N PHE A 119 -3.67 -14.05 7.27
CA PHE A 119 -3.80 -12.94 6.33
C PHE A 119 -4.04 -13.43 4.90
N ALA A 120 -4.64 -12.57 4.07
CA ALA A 120 -4.74 -12.85 2.66
C ALA A 120 -3.35 -13.00 2.02
N LYS A 121 -3.22 -13.93 1.06
CA LYS A 121 -1.99 -14.11 0.28
C LYS A 121 -1.79 -12.93 -0.67
N GLU A 122 -1.39 -11.81 -0.11
CA GLU A 122 -1.12 -10.54 -0.77
C GLU A 122 0.27 -10.06 -0.39
N MET A 123 1.08 -9.70 -1.37
CA MET A 123 2.50 -9.41 -1.18
C MET A 123 2.77 -8.26 -0.20
N VAL A 124 1.93 -7.22 -0.21
CA VAL A 124 2.11 -6.02 0.62
C VAL A 124 1.84 -6.24 2.11
N LEU A 125 0.99 -7.21 2.49
CA LEU A 125 0.53 -7.36 3.88
C LEU A 125 1.64 -7.69 4.88
N PRO A 126 2.59 -8.58 4.59
CA PRO A 126 3.74 -8.83 5.46
C PRO A 126 4.60 -7.57 5.68
N PHE A 127 4.80 -6.74 4.68
CA PHE A 127 5.55 -5.49 4.82
C PHE A 127 4.85 -4.52 5.76
N MET A 128 3.54 -4.31 5.56
CA MET A 128 2.73 -3.48 6.46
C MET A 128 2.73 -4.03 7.89
N HIS A 129 2.69 -5.37 8.06
CA HIS A 129 2.69 -6.00 9.38
C HIS A 129 4.03 -5.87 10.11
N LYS A 130 5.15 -5.91 9.39
CA LYS A 130 6.50 -5.80 9.96
C LYS A 130 6.97 -4.36 10.18
N ALA A 131 6.45 -3.38 9.45
CA ALA A 131 6.90 -2.00 9.53
C ALA A 131 6.90 -1.41 10.97
N PRO A 132 5.90 -1.69 11.85
CA PRO A 132 5.94 -1.23 13.24
C PRO A 132 7.11 -1.77 14.07
N LEU A 133 7.75 -2.86 13.64
CA LEU A 133 8.94 -3.38 14.32
C LEU A 133 10.16 -2.50 14.06
N LEU A 134 10.20 -1.79 12.93
CA LEU A 134 11.26 -0.84 12.60
C LEU A 134 11.05 0.50 13.30
N ALA A 135 9.82 0.94 13.45
CA ALA A 135 9.44 2.21 14.07
C ALA A 135 8.41 2.02 15.19
N PRO A 136 8.79 1.44 16.34
CA PRO A 136 7.84 1.15 17.42
C PRO A 136 7.15 2.40 17.97
N LYS A 137 7.82 3.55 17.92
CA LYS A 137 7.32 4.87 18.35
C LYS A 137 7.26 5.89 17.21
N GLY A 138 7.60 5.47 16.00
CA GLY A 138 7.65 6.32 14.82
C GLY A 138 6.42 6.22 13.95
N GLU A 139 6.37 7.05 12.94
CA GLU A 139 5.32 7.07 11.93
C GLU A 139 5.64 6.13 10.76
N ILE A 140 4.62 5.55 10.17
CA ILE A 140 4.74 4.64 9.03
C ILE A 140 3.83 5.13 7.92
N ALA A 141 4.38 5.29 6.71
CA ALA A 141 3.63 5.66 5.52
C ALA A 141 3.93 4.67 4.39
N LEU A 142 2.96 3.82 4.05
CA LEU A 142 3.13 2.78 3.03
C LEU A 142 2.06 2.87 1.94
N ILE A 143 2.51 2.65 0.70
CA ILE A 143 1.63 2.48 -0.45
C ILE A 143 1.12 1.04 -0.45
N PHE A 144 -0.17 0.86 -0.74
CA PHE A 144 -0.79 -0.46 -0.80
C PHE A 144 -1.97 -0.49 -1.77
N ASN A 145 -2.41 -1.69 -2.12
CA ASN A 145 -3.56 -1.87 -2.97
C ASN A 145 -4.87 -1.59 -2.22
N THR A 146 -5.71 -0.72 -2.75
CA THR A 146 -6.99 -0.32 -2.14
C THR A 146 -7.92 -1.50 -1.83
N LYS A 147 -7.78 -2.64 -2.53
CA LYS A 147 -8.56 -3.85 -2.25
C LYS A 147 -8.36 -4.37 -0.82
N VAL A 148 -7.23 -4.08 -0.17
CA VAL A 148 -7.00 -4.45 1.23
C VAL A 148 -8.08 -3.85 2.14
N LEU A 149 -8.56 -2.65 1.85
CA LEU A 149 -9.66 -2.01 2.58
C LEU A 149 -11.03 -2.56 2.18
N THR A 150 -11.23 -2.88 0.90
CA THR A 150 -12.56 -3.11 0.35
C THR A 150 -12.94 -4.58 0.16
N ASN A 151 -11.99 -5.50 0.21
CA ASN A 151 -12.25 -6.93 0.03
C ASN A 151 -12.96 -7.52 1.25
N THR A 152 -14.01 -8.32 1.01
CA THR A 152 -14.85 -8.94 2.05
C THR A 152 -14.39 -10.32 2.49
N GLY A 153 -13.31 -10.86 1.91
CA GLY A 153 -12.74 -12.15 2.33
C GLY A 153 -12.23 -12.11 3.76
N GLY A 154 -12.42 -13.20 4.52
CA GLY A 154 -12.09 -13.28 5.94
C GLY A 154 -10.64 -12.92 6.26
N THR A 155 -9.70 -13.41 5.45
CA THR A 155 -8.25 -13.16 5.62
C THR A 155 -7.87 -11.68 5.38
N TYR A 156 -8.57 -10.95 4.50
CA TYR A 156 -8.42 -9.50 4.39
C TYR A 156 -9.05 -8.77 5.59
N GLN A 157 -10.16 -9.30 6.10
CA GLN A 157 -10.81 -8.74 7.28
C GLN A 157 -9.92 -8.90 8.52
N ASN A 158 -9.23 -10.03 8.68
CA ASN A 158 -8.30 -10.28 9.78
C ASN A 158 -7.11 -9.31 9.74
N PHE A 159 -6.56 -9.04 8.54
CA PHE A 159 -5.53 -8.03 8.39
C PHE A 159 -6.05 -6.63 8.78
N ARG A 160 -7.26 -6.23 8.34
CA ARG A 160 -7.83 -4.95 8.76
C ARG A 160 -8.03 -4.86 10.26
N GLN A 161 -8.48 -5.95 10.90
CA GLN A 161 -8.57 -5.99 12.37
C GLN A 161 -7.22 -5.75 13.03
N TRP A 162 -6.16 -6.38 12.55
CA TRP A 162 -4.82 -6.08 13.03
C TRP A 162 -4.45 -4.60 12.80
N LEU A 163 -4.66 -4.09 11.59
CA LEU A 163 -4.25 -2.73 11.24
C LEU A 163 -4.97 -1.67 12.08
N PHE A 164 -6.28 -1.79 12.24
CA PHE A 164 -7.08 -0.75 12.89
C PHE A 164 -7.23 -0.92 14.41
N ASN A 165 -7.13 -2.14 14.93
CA ASN A 165 -7.29 -2.37 16.37
C ASN A 165 -5.95 -2.41 17.13
N GLN A 166 -4.87 -2.82 16.47
CA GLN A 166 -3.57 -2.93 17.12
C GLN A 166 -2.60 -1.79 16.78
N ASN A 167 -3.00 -0.89 15.90
CA ASN A 167 -2.22 0.28 15.53
C ASN A 167 -3.11 1.51 15.48
N TYR A 168 -2.52 2.68 15.58
CA TYR A 168 -3.22 3.94 15.40
C TYR A 168 -3.07 4.39 13.95
N VAL A 169 -4.12 4.21 13.15
CA VAL A 169 -4.18 4.72 11.78
C VAL A 169 -4.65 6.18 11.85
N GLU A 170 -3.82 7.11 11.41
CA GLU A 170 -4.14 8.54 11.41
C GLU A 170 -4.96 8.93 10.20
N LYS A 171 -4.46 8.58 9.00
CA LYS A 171 -5.08 8.98 7.73
C LYS A 171 -4.80 8.01 6.61
N ILE A 172 -5.68 8.05 5.60
CA ILE A 172 -5.57 7.24 4.39
C ILE A 172 -5.85 8.12 3.17
N TYR A 173 -4.98 8.07 2.17
CA TYR A 173 -5.22 8.63 0.84
C TYR A 173 -5.59 7.52 -0.12
N ASN A 174 -6.75 7.62 -0.75
CA ASN A 174 -7.23 6.67 -1.75
C ASN A 174 -7.12 7.28 -3.15
N PHE A 175 -6.15 6.85 -3.91
CA PHE A 175 -5.90 7.30 -5.28
C PHE A 175 -6.54 6.39 -6.34
N SER A 176 -7.63 5.72 -6.02
CA SER A 176 -8.32 4.82 -6.97
C SER A 176 -8.79 5.51 -8.24
N ILE A 177 -8.95 6.83 -8.22
CA ILE A 177 -9.27 7.63 -9.41
C ILE A 177 -8.22 7.47 -10.52
N LEU A 178 -6.96 7.28 -10.16
CA LEU A 178 -5.85 7.14 -11.11
C LEU A 178 -6.01 5.89 -11.99
N ARG A 179 -6.77 4.89 -11.56
CA ARG A 179 -7.09 3.72 -12.38
C ARG A 179 -7.89 4.08 -13.64
N LYS A 180 -8.74 5.13 -13.56
CA LYS A 180 -9.57 5.60 -14.68
C LYS A 180 -8.86 6.63 -15.55
N ALA A 181 -7.72 7.12 -15.13
CA ALA A 181 -6.93 8.06 -15.90
C ALA A 181 -6.54 7.38 -17.23
N LYS A 182 -6.98 7.96 -18.35
CA LYS A 182 -6.61 7.48 -19.68
C LYS A 182 -5.09 7.54 -19.81
N LYS A 183 -4.51 6.71 -20.70
CA LYS A 183 -3.05 6.69 -20.99
C LYS A 183 -2.40 8.06 -21.17
N ASN A 184 -3.19 9.06 -21.48
CA ASN A 184 -2.76 10.45 -21.71
C ASN A 184 -2.58 11.28 -20.42
N PHE A 185 -2.89 10.71 -19.24
CA PHE A 185 -2.65 11.35 -17.96
C PHE A 185 -1.28 10.91 -17.40
N GLY A 186 -0.17 11.21 -18.10
CA GLY A 186 1.15 10.72 -17.69
C GLY A 186 1.22 9.20 -17.50
N GLY A 187 0.13 8.50 -17.81
CA GLY A 187 -0.04 7.08 -17.53
C GLY A 187 -0.59 6.81 -16.12
N GLN A 188 -0.62 5.56 -15.79
CA GLN A 188 -0.86 5.10 -14.42
C GLN A 188 0.30 5.58 -13.55
N LEU A 189 0.05 5.87 -12.28
CA LEU A 189 1.08 6.33 -11.34
C LEU A 189 2.34 5.43 -11.36
N PHE A 190 2.14 4.16 -11.67
CA PHE A 190 3.20 3.16 -11.86
C PHE A 190 2.96 2.46 -13.19
N GLY A 191 3.52 2.95 -14.27
CA GLY A 191 3.55 2.45 -15.64
C GLY A 191 2.71 1.23 -16.02
N SER A 192 2.94 0.07 -15.40
CA SER A 192 2.24 -1.20 -15.66
C SER A 192 1.20 -1.59 -14.60
N ALA A 193 1.10 -0.87 -13.47
CA ALA A 193 0.19 -1.23 -12.38
C ALA A 193 -1.23 -0.73 -12.65
N VAL A 194 -2.15 -1.65 -12.92
CA VAL A 194 -3.57 -1.37 -13.21
C VAL A 194 -4.41 -1.29 -11.93
N GLU A 195 -3.86 -1.68 -10.79
CA GLU A 195 -4.61 -1.79 -9.54
C GLU A 195 -4.77 -0.42 -8.86
N PRO A 196 -5.94 -0.16 -8.23
CA PRO A 196 -6.15 1.05 -7.45
C PRO A 196 -5.27 1.04 -6.22
N ILE A 197 -4.60 2.16 -5.96
CA ILE A 197 -3.67 2.32 -4.85
C ILE A 197 -4.19 3.25 -3.77
N SER A 198 -3.69 3.05 -2.58
CA SER A 198 -3.89 3.91 -1.41
C SER A 198 -2.58 4.08 -0.65
N ILE A 199 -2.49 5.12 0.16
CA ILE A 199 -1.40 5.33 1.11
C ILE A 199 -2.03 5.35 2.50
N VAL A 200 -1.46 4.59 3.43
CA VAL A 200 -1.87 4.61 4.83
C VAL A 200 -0.77 5.22 5.69
N PHE A 201 -1.17 6.08 6.62
CA PHE A 201 -0.33 6.65 7.66
C PHE A 201 -0.78 6.06 9.00
N TYR A 202 0.13 5.37 9.67
CA TYR A 202 -0.17 4.71 10.94
C TYR A 202 1.07 4.62 11.82
N GLN A 203 0.86 4.35 13.10
CA GLN A 203 1.90 4.12 14.08
C GLN A 203 1.47 3.03 15.06
N LYS A 204 2.43 2.38 15.72
CA LYS A 204 2.16 1.30 16.66
C LYS A 204 1.45 1.80 17.91
N GLU A 205 1.94 2.89 18.49
CA GLU A 205 1.42 3.46 19.73
C GLU A 205 0.37 4.55 19.42
N LYS A 206 -0.64 4.64 20.25
CA LYS A 206 -1.62 5.74 20.16
C LYS A 206 -0.97 7.02 20.67
N PRO A 207 -1.20 8.18 20.01
CA PRO A 207 -0.76 9.47 20.55
C PRO A 207 -1.48 9.81 21.85
N GLU A 208 -0.96 10.75 22.61
CA GLU A 208 -1.56 11.20 23.87
C GLU A 208 -3.01 11.68 23.70
N ASN A 209 -3.31 12.32 22.58
CA ASN A 209 -4.65 12.82 22.24
C ASN A 209 -5.13 12.17 20.92
N PRO A 210 -5.60 10.90 20.96
CA PRO A 210 -6.02 10.20 19.76
C PRO A 210 -7.34 10.79 19.24
N LYS A 211 -7.40 11.02 17.92
CA LYS A 211 -8.66 11.43 17.27
C LYS A 211 -9.64 10.26 17.22
N GLU A 212 -10.92 10.52 17.41
CA GLU A 212 -12.00 9.53 17.29
C GLU A 212 -12.29 9.14 15.84
N THR A 213 -11.74 9.87 14.89
CA THR A 213 -11.92 9.63 13.46
C THR A 213 -10.60 9.35 12.77
N ILE A 214 -10.68 8.63 11.65
CA ILE A 214 -9.61 8.47 10.67
C ILE A 214 -9.88 9.46 9.55
N THR A 215 -8.90 10.28 9.19
CA THR A 215 -9.02 11.17 8.04
C THR A 215 -8.83 10.36 6.76
N TYR A 216 -9.81 10.42 5.86
CA TYR A 216 -9.80 9.66 4.62
C TYR A 216 -9.98 10.59 3.43
N TYR A 217 -9.01 10.59 2.54
CA TYR A 217 -9.01 11.38 1.32
C TYR A 217 -9.35 10.49 0.13
N ALA A 218 -10.38 10.86 -0.63
CA ALA A 218 -10.79 10.16 -1.84
C ALA A 218 -11.01 11.14 -2.99
N PRO A 219 -9.93 11.69 -3.58
CA PRO A 219 -10.04 12.66 -4.67
C PRO A 219 -10.77 12.07 -5.86
N LYS A 220 -11.65 12.87 -6.46
CA LYS A 220 -12.49 12.51 -7.61
C LYS A 220 -12.16 13.32 -8.86
N THR A 221 -11.43 14.38 -8.70
CA THR A 221 -11.12 15.33 -9.76
C THR A 221 -9.64 15.37 -10.07
N TYR A 222 -9.30 15.34 -11.34
CA TYR A 222 -7.95 15.60 -11.81
C TYR A 222 -7.98 16.68 -12.89
N ILE A 223 -6.91 17.46 -12.96
CA ILE A 223 -6.73 18.50 -13.97
C ILE A 223 -5.62 18.07 -14.91
N LYS A 224 -5.86 18.19 -16.19
CA LYS A 224 -4.85 18.08 -17.23
C LYS A 224 -5.07 19.16 -18.26
N ASN A 225 -4.07 20.01 -18.41
CA ASN A 225 -3.96 20.97 -19.51
C ASN A 225 -2.48 21.03 -19.97
N ASP A 226 -2.16 21.90 -20.90
CA ASP A 226 -0.81 22.01 -21.46
C ASP A 226 0.24 22.51 -20.46
N VAL A 227 -0.19 23.03 -19.32
CA VAL A 227 0.67 23.66 -18.28
C VAL A 227 0.72 22.84 -17.00
N LEU A 228 -0.39 22.20 -16.62
CA LEU A 228 -0.54 21.53 -15.34
C LEU A 228 -1.21 20.17 -15.49
N GLU A 229 -0.60 19.17 -14.85
CA GLU A 229 -1.18 17.85 -14.64
C GLU A 229 -1.16 17.53 -13.15
N GLY A 230 -2.32 17.26 -12.55
CA GLY A 230 -2.39 17.02 -11.11
C GLY A 230 -3.73 16.48 -10.64
N ILE A 231 -3.72 15.94 -9.43
CA ILE A 231 -4.93 15.57 -8.70
C ILE A 231 -5.35 16.77 -7.86
N VAL A 232 -6.64 17.10 -7.94
CA VAL A 232 -7.22 18.12 -7.08
C VAL A 232 -7.83 17.44 -5.87
N ILE A 233 -7.42 17.87 -4.69
CA ILE A 233 -7.99 17.45 -3.41
C ILE A 233 -8.70 18.70 -2.85
N ASP A 234 -10.01 18.62 -2.71
CA ASP A 234 -10.81 19.66 -2.10
C ASP A 234 -11.48 19.18 -0.80
N SER A 235 -12.21 20.04 -0.14
CA SER A 235 -12.88 19.74 1.11
C SER A 235 -13.93 18.64 1.00
N SER A 236 -14.48 18.39 -0.18
CA SER A 236 -15.46 17.30 -0.41
C SER A 236 -14.80 15.92 -0.50
N ASP A 237 -13.51 15.90 -0.78
CA ASP A 237 -12.72 14.66 -0.87
C ASP A 237 -12.24 14.20 0.50
N GLU A 238 -12.15 15.12 1.47
CA GLU A 238 -11.77 14.82 2.84
C GLU A 238 -12.99 14.32 3.64
N LYS A 239 -12.81 13.20 4.32
CA LYS A 239 -13.84 12.54 5.12
C LYS A 239 -13.28 12.13 6.47
N HIS A 240 -14.07 12.29 7.51
CA HIS A 240 -13.74 11.87 8.86
C HIS A 240 -14.53 10.61 9.20
N LEU A 241 -13.89 9.46 9.09
CA LEU A 241 -14.53 8.16 9.33
C LEU A 241 -14.43 7.79 10.80
N PRO A 242 -15.55 7.48 11.49
CA PRO A 242 -15.52 7.06 12.89
C PRO A 242 -14.62 5.84 13.06
N ARG A 243 -13.65 5.94 13.95
CA ARG A 243 -12.67 4.87 14.21
C ARG A 243 -13.37 3.57 14.61
N ILE A 244 -14.36 3.66 15.47
CA ILE A 244 -15.17 2.52 15.92
C ILE A 244 -15.82 1.74 14.76
N GLU A 245 -16.18 2.41 13.66
CA GLU A 245 -16.71 1.73 12.47
C GLU A 245 -15.58 1.13 11.62
N CYS A 246 -14.43 1.79 11.54
CA CYS A 246 -13.27 1.29 10.80
C CYS A 246 -12.68 0.02 11.45
N GLU A 247 -12.78 -0.12 12.75
CA GLU A 247 -12.32 -1.25 13.55
C GLU A 247 -13.18 -2.51 13.41
N LYS A 248 -14.41 -2.38 12.92
CA LYS A 248 -15.31 -3.53 12.74
C LYS A 248 -14.86 -4.43 11.59
N LYS A 249 -14.83 -5.73 11.84
CA LYS A 249 -14.35 -6.75 10.89
C LYS A 249 -15.05 -6.70 9.53
N ASP A 250 -16.35 -6.52 9.53
CA ASP A 250 -17.23 -6.57 8.35
C ASP A 250 -17.75 -5.19 7.92
N SER A 251 -17.17 -4.11 8.44
CA SER A 251 -17.59 -2.75 8.12
C SER A 251 -17.61 -2.48 6.62
N LYS A 252 -18.70 -1.90 6.16
CA LYS A 252 -18.87 -1.44 4.77
C LYS A 252 -18.36 -0.02 4.55
N ILE A 253 -17.91 0.65 5.62
CA ILE A 253 -17.50 2.06 5.57
C ILE A 253 -16.45 2.32 4.49
N TRP A 254 -15.50 1.40 4.30
CA TRP A 254 -14.44 1.54 3.31
C TRP A 254 -14.95 1.59 1.86
N LYS A 255 -15.97 0.80 1.54
CA LYS A 255 -16.59 0.81 0.21
C LYS A 255 -17.43 2.06 -0.02
N ILE A 256 -18.15 2.46 1.00
CA ILE A 256 -19.04 3.62 0.92
C ILE A 256 -18.23 4.90 0.89
N ALA A 257 -17.23 5.05 1.77
CA ALA A 257 -16.38 6.23 1.84
C ALA A 257 -15.57 6.48 0.55
N MET A 258 -15.34 5.46 -0.26
CA MET A 258 -14.67 5.62 -1.55
C MET A 258 -15.45 6.52 -2.52
N TRP A 259 -16.79 6.52 -2.44
CA TRP A 259 -17.67 7.24 -3.37
C TRP A 259 -18.59 8.24 -2.67
N GLY A 260 -19.10 7.86 -1.50
CA GLY A 260 -20.07 8.60 -0.70
C GLY A 260 -19.45 9.31 0.48
N SER A 261 -20.31 9.89 1.30
CA SER A 261 -20.03 10.55 2.57
C SER A 261 -20.32 9.64 3.76
N TYR A 262 -20.06 10.13 4.98
CA TYR A 262 -20.50 9.45 6.19
C TYR A 262 -22.04 9.40 6.29
N PHE A 263 -22.76 10.40 5.77
CA PHE A 263 -24.22 10.37 5.73
C PHE A 263 -24.76 9.23 4.86
N ASP A 264 -24.11 8.95 3.74
CA ASP A 264 -24.47 7.79 2.90
C ASP A 264 -24.25 6.48 3.64
N PHE A 265 -23.19 6.39 4.44
CA PHE A 265 -22.93 5.23 5.29
C PHE A 265 -24.04 5.05 6.33
N GLU A 266 -24.42 6.10 7.06
CA GLU A 266 -25.49 6.04 8.06
C GLU A 266 -26.85 5.71 7.41
N LEU A 267 -27.14 6.27 6.24
CA LEU A 267 -28.36 5.95 5.49
C LEU A 267 -28.41 4.47 5.12
N ILE A 268 -27.34 3.93 4.56
CA ILE A 268 -27.26 2.52 4.19
C ILE A 268 -27.41 1.64 5.44
N LYS A 269 -26.71 1.97 6.52
CA LYS A 269 -26.77 1.24 7.79
C LYS A 269 -28.20 1.22 8.38
N LYS A 270 -28.89 2.35 8.34
CA LYS A 270 -30.29 2.47 8.81
C LYS A 270 -31.26 1.60 8.01
N HIS A 271 -30.99 1.44 6.71
CA HIS A 271 -31.83 0.65 5.81
C HIS A 271 -31.30 -0.77 5.58
N GLU A 272 -30.21 -1.16 6.23
CA GLU A 272 -29.67 -2.50 6.16
C GLU A 272 -30.63 -3.49 6.82
N LYS A 273 -31.28 -4.29 5.99
CA LYS A 273 -32.12 -5.42 6.40
C LYS A 273 -31.33 -6.72 6.25
N ASN A 274 -31.93 -7.83 6.72
CA ASN A 274 -31.35 -9.15 6.52
C ASN A 274 -30.92 -9.36 5.07
N SER A 275 -29.74 -9.90 4.88
CA SER A 275 -29.26 -10.22 3.53
C SER A 275 -30.16 -11.29 2.89
N LEU A 276 -30.19 -11.34 1.57
CA LEU A 276 -30.86 -12.45 0.85
C LEU A 276 -30.36 -13.82 1.37
N LYS A 277 -29.09 -13.88 1.76
CA LYS A 277 -28.52 -15.08 2.37
C LYS A 277 -29.19 -15.45 3.68
N ASP A 278 -29.50 -14.48 4.52
CA ASP A 278 -30.19 -14.71 5.81
C ASP A 278 -31.67 -15.02 5.59
N TYR A 279 -32.29 -14.34 4.62
CA TYR A 279 -33.67 -14.64 4.20
C TYR A 279 -33.81 -16.10 3.74
N PHE A 280 -32.92 -16.58 2.86
CA PHE A 280 -32.93 -17.96 2.39
C PHE A 280 -32.62 -18.99 3.49
N LYS A 281 -31.77 -18.63 4.46
CA LYS A 281 -31.52 -19.50 5.62
C LYS A 281 -32.73 -19.67 6.53
N ASN A 282 -33.47 -18.57 6.74
CA ASN A 282 -34.58 -18.53 7.69
C ASN A 282 -35.85 -19.16 7.14
N ASN A 283 -36.01 -19.25 5.83
CA ASN A 283 -37.23 -19.73 5.21
C ASN A 283 -37.16 -21.19 4.74
N ASN A 284 -36.07 -21.93 5.03
CA ASN A 284 -35.86 -23.32 4.62
C ASN A 284 -36.16 -23.61 3.13
N ASP A 285 -36.08 -22.57 2.30
CA ASP A 285 -36.34 -22.69 0.87
C ASP A 285 -35.19 -23.44 0.17
N GLU A 286 -35.55 -24.39 -0.68
CA GLU A 286 -34.60 -25.15 -1.54
C GLU A 286 -33.97 -24.31 -2.65
N TRP A 287 -33.59 -23.08 -2.34
CA TRP A 287 -32.97 -22.19 -3.31
C TRP A 287 -31.51 -22.55 -3.56
N ILE A 288 -31.19 -22.85 -4.80
CA ILE A 288 -29.83 -23.12 -5.23
C ILE A 288 -29.07 -21.80 -5.31
N LYS A 289 -28.04 -21.63 -4.48
CA LYS A 289 -27.15 -20.48 -4.53
C LYS A 289 -26.06 -20.71 -5.57
N GLY A 290 -25.96 -19.82 -6.55
CA GLY A 290 -24.90 -19.81 -7.55
C GLY A 290 -24.29 -18.42 -7.71
N THR A 291 -23.03 -18.36 -8.13
CA THR A 291 -22.31 -17.11 -8.44
C THR A 291 -22.60 -16.64 -9.86
N GLY A 292 -23.86 -16.65 -10.29
CA GLY A 292 -24.24 -16.22 -11.63
C GLY A 292 -23.76 -17.16 -12.76
N LEU A 293 -24.09 -16.81 -13.98
CA LEU A 293 -23.63 -17.54 -15.16
C LEU A 293 -22.16 -17.22 -15.42
N HIS A 294 -21.28 -18.17 -15.19
CA HIS A 294 -19.93 -18.12 -15.73
C HIS A 294 -19.98 -18.54 -17.20
N ILE A 295 -19.67 -17.61 -18.11
CA ILE A 295 -19.39 -17.97 -19.50
C ILE A 295 -17.99 -18.58 -19.47
N PRO A 296 -17.85 -19.89 -19.78
CA PRO A 296 -16.54 -20.54 -19.79
C PRO A 296 -15.64 -19.87 -20.84
N SER A 297 -14.35 -19.76 -20.54
CA SER A 297 -13.34 -19.37 -21.52
C SER A 297 -13.32 -20.37 -22.68
N LYS A 298 -12.82 -19.98 -23.85
CA LYS A 298 -12.90 -20.68 -25.14
C LYS A 298 -12.54 -22.17 -25.17
N ASP A 299 -12.00 -22.73 -24.09
CA ASP A 299 -11.58 -24.14 -24.01
C ASP A 299 -12.70 -25.12 -23.59
N TYR A 300 -13.95 -24.65 -23.48
CA TYR A 300 -15.08 -25.49 -23.07
C TYR A 300 -15.88 -26.01 -24.27
N ASN A 301 -15.21 -26.59 -25.26
CA ASN A 301 -15.82 -27.02 -26.51
C ASN A 301 -16.62 -28.35 -26.45
N ASN A 302 -16.84 -28.96 -25.26
CA ASN A 302 -17.42 -30.31 -25.21
C ASN A 302 -18.74 -30.44 -24.42
N LYS A 303 -19.50 -29.37 -24.23
CA LYS A 303 -20.83 -29.45 -23.57
C LYS A 303 -21.95 -28.76 -24.33
N GLU A 304 -21.93 -28.87 -25.64
CA GLU A 304 -22.98 -28.31 -26.52
C GLU A 304 -24.38 -28.86 -26.26
N ASN A 305 -24.51 -30.00 -25.58
CA ASN A 305 -25.79 -30.68 -25.37
C ASN A 305 -26.53 -30.30 -24.08
N LEU A 306 -26.00 -29.40 -23.27
CA LEU A 306 -26.60 -29.05 -21.96
C LEU A 306 -27.27 -27.67 -21.91
N ILE A 307 -27.04 -26.82 -22.90
CA ILE A 307 -27.58 -25.44 -22.93
C ILE A 307 -28.42 -25.30 -24.21
N THR A 308 -29.74 -25.28 -24.07
CA THR A 308 -30.63 -24.95 -25.16
C THR A 308 -30.64 -23.44 -25.40
N PRO A 309 -30.78 -22.95 -26.65
CA PRO A 309 -30.79 -21.53 -27.00
C PRO A 309 -31.78 -20.69 -26.17
N ASP A 310 -32.91 -21.30 -25.80
CA ASP A 310 -34.02 -20.67 -25.08
C ASP A 310 -33.70 -20.41 -23.62
N LYS A 311 -32.63 -20.95 -23.08
CA LYS A 311 -32.18 -20.76 -21.67
C LYS A 311 -30.91 -19.90 -21.53
N THR A 312 -30.46 -19.35 -22.66
CA THR A 312 -29.21 -18.53 -22.65
C THR A 312 -29.57 -17.04 -22.61
N ILE A 313 -29.23 -16.37 -21.55
CA ILE A 313 -29.31 -14.91 -21.47
C ILE A 313 -27.98 -14.36 -21.96
N ASN A 314 -28.00 -13.62 -23.06
CA ASN A 314 -26.82 -12.94 -23.58
C ASN A 314 -26.57 -11.66 -22.73
N THR A 315 -25.62 -11.75 -21.79
CA THR A 315 -25.29 -10.66 -20.85
C THR A 315 -24.59 -9.47 -21.51
N THR A 316 -24.19 -9.55 -22.78
CA THR A 316 -23.60 -8.41 -23.51
C THR A 316 -24.62 -7.33 -23.90
N ARG A 317 -25.91 -7.57 -23.69
CA ARG A 317 -26.99 -6.61 -23.98
C ARG A 317 -27.62 -5.98 -22.74
N VAL A 318 -27.09 -6.24 -21.56
CA VAL A 318 -27.52 -5.58 -20.31
C VAL A 318 -26.41 -4.57 -19.95
N SER A 319 -26.41 -3.43 -20.62
CA SER A 319 -25.60 -2.25 -20.30
C SER A 319 -26.53 -1.13 -19.86
#